data_f82656936f8de8f0607d54717d9703f1
#
_entry.id   f82656936f8de8f0607d54717d9703f1
#
_cell.length_a   1.000
_cell.length_b   1.000
_cell.length_c   1.000
_cell.angle_alpha   90.00
_cell.angle_beta   90.00
_cell.angle_gamma   90.00
#
_symmetry.space_group_name_H-M   'P 1'
#
loop_
_entity.id
_entity.type
_entity.pdbx_description
1 polymer ?
#
loop_
_entity_poly.entity_id
_entity_poly.type
_entity_poly.pdbx_seq_one_letter_code
_entity_poly.pdbx_strand_id
1 'polypeptide(L)'
;MWQRLLCLCLLCAGSALALDANGQLEDAALQARFENITKDLRCVVCQNESIADSNASLAGDLRRQVREMLVAGKSDEEIFKFMTDRYGEFVRFNPPLEAKTLLIWGAPFLVLVSGVGIIYGIVRRRSKMPLDDEPAPGSN
;
A
#
# COMPACT_ATOMS: atom_id res chain seq x y z
N MET A 1 -27.30 32.49 -37.32
CA MET A 1 -25.97 31.87 -37.26
C MET A 1 -25.18 32.29 -36.01
N TRP A 2 -25.24 33.55 -35.59
CA TRP A 2 -24.52 34.08 -34.41
C TRP A 2 -25.02 33.48 -33.09
N GLN A 3 -26.34 33.23 -32.95
CA GLN A 3 -26.93 32.63 -31.74
C GLN A 3 -26.48 31.21 -31.48
N ARG A 4 -26.12 30.43 -32.52
CA ARG A 4 -25.59 29.08 -32.41
C ARG A 4 -24.10 29.06 -31.99
N LEU A 5 -23.33 30.08 -32.40
CA LEU A 5 -21.94 30.26 -31.97
C LEU A 5 -21.86 30.70 -30.49
N LEU A 6 -22.79 31.50 -30.00
CA LEU A 6 -22.86 31.90 -28.59
C LEU A 6 -23.21 30.71 -27.68
N CYS A 7 -24.10 29.82 -28.07
CA CYS A 7 -24.40 28.61 -27.32
C CYS A 7 -23.21 27.62 -27.29
N LEU A 8 -22.44 27.56 -28.37
CA LEU A 8 -21.26 26.67 -28.41
C LEU A 8 -20.13 27.16 -27.49
N CYS A 9 -19.94 28.47 -27.35
CA CYS A 9 -18.96 29.08 -26.43
C CYS A 9 -19.35 28.91 -24.95
N LEU A 10 -20.64 28.90 -24.62
CA LEU A 10 -21.13 28.69 -23.25
C LEU A 10 -20.99 27.24 -22.76
N LEU A 11 -20.95 26.28 -23.66
CA LEU A 11 -20.76 24.86 -23.32
C LEU A 11 -19.28 24.48 -23.04
N CYS A 12 -18.34 25.32 -23.45
CA CYS A 12 -16.90 25.09 -23.19
C CYS A 12 -16.39 25.68 -21.88
N ALA A 13 -17.21 26.45 -21.15
CA ALA A 13 -16.78 27.16 -19.93
C ALA A 13 -16.91 26.32 -18.63
N GLY A 14 -17.27 25.05 -18.72
CA GLY A 14 -17.68 24.23 -17.56
C GLY A 14 -16.61 23.36 -16.89
N SER A 15 -15.32 23.47 -17.22
CA SER A 15 -14.35 22.46 -16.74
C SER A 15 -13.10 23.03 -16.03
N ALA A 16 -13.15 24.23 -15.48
CA ALA A 16 -11.93 24.88 -14.98
C ALA A 16 -11.72 24.94 -13.46
N LEU A 17 -12.61 24.40 -12.62
CA LEU A 17 -12.48 24.49 -11.17
C LEU A 17 -12.71 23.12 -10.50
N ALA A 18 -11.74 22.21 -10.63
CA ALA A 18 -11.72 20.95 -9.86
C ALA A 18 -10.97 21.07 -8.52
N LEU A 19 -10.49 22.27 -8.17
CA LEU A 19 -9.75 22.55 -6.93
C LEU A 19 -10.35 23.76 -6.23
N ASP A 20 -10.48 23.67 -4.91
CA ASP A 20 -10.79 24.83 -4.07
C ASP A 20 -9.57 25.79 -3.94
N ALA A 21 -9.77 26.93 -3.28
CA ALA A 21 -8.72 27.91 -3.04
C ALA A 21 -7.53 27.38 -2.23
N ASN A 22 -7.67 26.23 -1.54
CA ASN A 22 -6.64 25.57 -0.75
C ASN A 22 -5.93 24.46 -1.53
N GLY A 23 -6.29 24.25 -2.81
CA GLY A 23 -5.73 23.18 -3.64
C GLY A 23 -6.26 21.78 -3.31
N GLN A 24 -7.38 21.68 -2.60
CA GLN A 24 -8.10 20.43 -2.36
C GLN A 24 -9.05 20.14 -3.52
N LEU A 25 -9.41 18.87 -3.67
CA LEU A 25 -10.43 18.48 -4.64
C LEU A 25 -11.81 18.87 -4.10
N GLU A 26 -12.65 19.53 -4.92
CA GLU A 26 -13.99 19.95 -4.52
C GLU A 26 -14.90 18.78 -4.14
N ASP A 27 -14.69 17.61 -4.77
CA ASP A 27 -15.41 16.39 -4.45
C ASP A 27 -14.75 15.68 -3.27
N ALA A 28 -15.47 15.57 -2.15
CA ALA A 28 -15.02 14.91 -0.94
C ALA A 28 -14.66 13.42 -1.16
N ALA A 29 -15.31 12.74 -2.09
CA ALA A 29 -14.99 11.34 -2.42
C ALA A 29 -13.67 11.26 -3.18
N LEU A 30 -13.41 12.16 -4.12
CA LEU A 30 -12.12 12.25 -4.81
C LEU A 30 -10.99 12.66 -3.86
N GLN A 31 -11.26 13.56 -2.92
CA GLN A 31 -10.30 13.98 -1.90
C GLN A 31 -9.92 12.79 -1.00
N ALA A 32 -10.89 12.00 -0.53
CA ALA A 32 -10.63 10.80 0.27
C ALA A 32 -9.80 9.75 -0.50
N ARG A 33 -10.10 9.55 -1.79
CA ARG A 33 -9.30 8.67 -2.66
C ARG A 33 -7.87 9.19 -2.82
N PHE A 34 -7.70 10.49 -3.04
CA PHE A 34 -6.40 11.14 -3.14
C PHE A 34 -5.56 10.91 -1.88
N GLU A 35 -6.14 11.10 -0.69
CA GLU A 35 -5.46 10.88 0.58
C GLU A 35 -5.04 9.42 0.78
N ASN A 36 -5.91 8.48 0.45
CA ASN A 36 -5.60 7.06 0.56
C ASN A 36 -4.47 6.65 -0.40
N ILE A 37 -4.54 7.04 -1.67
CA ILE A 37 -3.52 6.73 -2.67
C ILE A 37 -2.18 7.34 -2.27
N THR A 38 -2.15 8.60 -1.83
CA THR A 38 -0.90 9.27 -1.47
C THR A 38 -0.26 8.74 -0.20
N LYS A 39 -1.04 8.18 0.73
CA LYS A 39 -0.53 7.45 1.91
C LYS A 39 0.08 6.10 1.54
N ASP A 40 -0.49 5.41 0.56
CA ASP A 40 -0.02 4.11 0.09
C ASP A 40 1.17 4.17 -0.88
N LEU A 41 1.51 5.38 -1.36
CA LEU A 41 2.65 5.61 -2.22
C LEU A 41 3.86 6.12 -1.43
N ARG A 42 4.99 5.42 -1.59
CA ARG A 42 6.26 5.77 -0.94
C ARG A 42 7.00 6.84 -1.72
N CYS A 43 7.57 7.80 -1.01
CA CYS A 43 8.49 8.75 -1.60
C CYS A 43 9.84 8.05 -1.89
N VAL A 44 10.19 7.89 -3.17
CA VAL A 44 11.37 7.11 -3.59
C VAL A 44 12.72 7.75 -3.25
N VAL A 45 12.74 9.03 -2.86
CA VAL A 45 13.95 9.77 -2.46
C VAL A 45 14.00 10.07 -0.96
N CYS A 46 12.98 9.63 -0.19
CA CYS A 46 12.85 9.92 1.23
C CYS A 46 13.15 8.66 2.06
N GLN A 47 13.43 8.84 3.36
CA GLN A 47 13.67 7.73 4.27
C GLN A 47 12.36 7.09 4.73
N ASN A 48 11.74 6.31 3.83
CA ASN A 48 10.56 5.50 4.15
C ASN A 48 9.27 6.29 4.48
N GLU A 49 9.14 7.52 3.98
CA GLU A 49 7.93 8.33 4.12
C GLU A 49 6.97 8.13 2.95
N SER A 50 5.66 8.35 3.19
CA SER A 50 4.68 8.43 2.12
C SER A 50 4.83 9.73 1.34
N ILE A 51 4.29 9.76 0.10
CA ILE A 51 4.23 11.04 -0.62
C ILE A 51 3.24 12.01 0.01
N ALA A 52 2.31 11.54 0.86
CA ALA A 52 1.42 12.40 1.63
C ALA A 52 2.17 13.21 2.68
N ASP A 53 3.10 12.58 3.38
CA ASP A 53 3.79 13.15 4.56
C ASP A 53 5.10 13.84 4.21
N SER A 54 5.69 13.51 3.06
CA SER A 54 7.00 14.02 2.65
C SER A 54 6.93 15.44 2.13
N ASN A 55 7.88 16.27 2.58
CA ASN A 55 8.10 17.65 2.11
C ASN A 55 9.07 17.75 0.93
N ALA A 56 9.58 16.64 0.40
CA ALA A 56 10.46 16.65 -0.76
C ALA A 56 9.73 17.20 -2.00
N SER A 57 10.46 17.92 -2.86
CA SER A 57 9.91 18.47 -4.10
C SER A 57 9.31 17.39 -4.98
N LEU A 58 9.98 16.23 -5.10
CA LEU A 58 9.46 15.09 -5.86
C LEU A 58 8.13 14.56 -5.28
N ALA A 59 7.96 14.51 -3.96
CA ALA A 59 6.69 14.11 -3.36
C ALA A 59 5.57 15.08 -3.74
N GLY A 60 5.86 16.38 -3.81
CA GLY A 60 4.94 17.40 -4.30
C GLY A 60 4.53 17.16 -5.76
N ASP A 61 5.49 16.83 -6.61
CA ASP A 61 5.23 16.52 -8.02
C ASP A 61 4.39 15.25 -8.20
N LEU A 62 4.69 14.21 -7.42
CA LEU A 62 3.91 12.98 -7.43
C LEU A 62 2.47 13.20 -6.95
N ARG A 63 2.27 13.97 -5.88
CA ARG A 63 0.93 14.35 -5.43
C ARG A 63 0.14 15.09 -6.50
N ARG A 64 0.78 16.04 -7.20
CA ARG A 64 0.13 16.74 -8.32
C ARG A 64 -0.29 15.76 -9.42
N GLN A 65 0.59 14.82 -9.79
CA GLN A 65 0.32 13.83 -10.82
C GLN A 65 -0.85 12.89 -10.45
N VAL A 66 -0.89 12.40 -9.20
CA VAL A 66 -2.03 11.61 -8.68
C VAL A 66 -3.33 12.41 -8.79
N ARG A 67 -3.30 13.69 -8.40
CA ARG A 67 -4.48 14.55 -8.47
C ARG A 67 -4.97 14.73 -9.90
N GLU A 68 -4.08 15.01 -10.84
CA GLU A 68 -4.42 15.16 -12.26
C GLU A 68 -5.06 13.90 -12.82
N MET A 69 -4.53 12.71 -12.45
CA MET A 69 -5.10 11.42 -12.87
C MET A 69 -6.47 11.16 -12.27
N LEU A 70 -6.70 11.54 -11.00
CA LEU A 70 -8.02 11.42 -10.35
C LEU A 70 -9.05 12.32 -11.01
N VAL A 71 -8.69 13.58 -11.31
CA VAL A 71 -9.56 14.54 -12.03
C VAL A 71 -9.86 14.04 -13.44
N ALA A 72 -8.91 13.37 -14.09
CA ALA A 72 -9.12 12.71 -15.39
C ALA A 72 -9.98 11.43 -15.31
N GLY A 73 -10.49 11.05 -14.12
CA GLY A 73 -11.37 9.91 -13.94
C GLY A 73 -10.66 8.54 -13.93
N LYS A 74 -9.35 8.51 -13.70
CA LYS A 74 -8.59 7.25 -13.62
C LYS A 74 -8.98 6.45 -12.38
N SER A 75 -8.94 5.11 -12.53
CA SER A 75 -9.13 4.21 -11.39
C SER A 75 -7.89 4.16 -10.50
N ASP A 76 -8.05 3.70 -9.24
CA ASP A 76 -6.95 3.57 -8.31
C ASP A 76 -5.89 2.59 -8.84
N GLU A 77 -6.33 1.48 -9.47
CA GLU A 77 -5.45 0.49 -10.09
C GLU A 77 -4.62 1.08 -11.24
N GLU A 78 -5.23 1.92 -12.09
CA GLU A 78 -4.52 2.60 -13.18
C GLU A 78 -3.46 3.56 -12.63
N ILE A 79 -3.77 4.26 -11.53
CA ILE A 79 -2.85 5.19 -10.87
C ILE A 79 -1.68 4.41 -10.25
N PHE A 80 -1.95 3.34 -9.49
CA PHE A 80 -0.91 2.51 -8.92
C PHE A 80 -0.05 1.85 -10.00
N LYS A 81 -0.68 1.34 -11.06
CA LYS A 81 0.06 0.76 -12.19
C LYS A 81 0.99 1.79 -12.85
N PHE A 82 0.50 2.99 -13.11
CA PHE A 82 1.31 4.07 -13.68
C PHE A 82 2.53 4.39 -12.79
N MET A 83 2.32 4.47 -11.47
CA MET A 83 3.39 4.76 -10.52
C MET A 83 4.41 3.62 -10.45
N THR A 84 3.96 2.34 -10.44
CA THR A 84 4.87 1.20 -10.42
C THR A 84 5.62 1.03 -11.72
N ASP A 85 5.00 1.25 -12.87
CA ASP A 85 5.66 1.17 -14.18
C ASP A 85 6.79 2.22 -14.32
N ARG A 86 6.62 3.39 -13.70
CA ARG A 86 7.57 4.51 -13.82
C ARG A 86 8.64 4.55 -12.73
N TYR A 87 8.28 4.19 -11.50
CA TYR A 87 9.15 4.32 -10.31
C TYR A 87 9.52 2.96 -9.69
N GLY A 88 9.00 1.87 -10.23
CA GLY A 88 9.26 0.51 -9.77
C GLY A 88 8.30 0.05 -8.66
N GLU A 89 8.30 -1.25 -8.39
CA GLU A 89 7.42 -1.91 -7.39
C GLU A 89 7.61 -1.35 -5.97
N PHE A 90 8.78 -0.81 -5.67
CA PHE A 90 9.12 -0.24 -4.36
C PHE A 90 8.29 1.01 -4.00
N VAL A 91 7.64 1.65 -4.97
CA VAL A 91 6.80 2.82 -4.76
C VAL A 91 5.53 2.52 -3.95
N ARG A 92 5.13 1.24 -3.82
CA ARG A 92 3.96 0.84 -3.02
C ARG A 92 4.38 0.36 -1.65
N PHE A 93 3.69 0.84 -0.59
CA PHE A 93 3.84 0.29 0.75
C PHE A 93 3.19 -1.09 0.87
N ASN A 94 2.00 -1.25 0.29
CA ASN A 94 1.24 -2.48 0.36
C ASN A 94 1.36 -3.24 -0.97
N PRO A 95 2.16 -4.32 -1.04
CA PRO A 95 2.23 -5.14 -2.24
C PRO A 95 0.88 -5.80 -2.50
N PRO A 96 0.40 -5.83 -3.76
CA PRO A 96 -0.86 -6.48 -4.09
C PRO A 96 -0.80 -7.98 -3.80
N LEU A 97 -1.96 -8.60 -3.54
CA LEU A 97 -2.10 -10.06 -3.40
C LEU A 97 -2.01 -10.72 -4.79
N GLU A 98 -0.79 -10.91 -5.26
CA GLU A 98 -0.48 -11.60 -6.51
C GLU A 98 0.29 -12.90 -6.24
N ALA A 99 0.36 -13.77 -7.23
CA ALA A 99 1.10 -15.05 -7.10
C ALA A 99 2.55 -14.86 -6.65
N LYS A 100 3.22 -13.79 -7.12
CA LYS A 100 4.60 -13.44 -6.74
C LYS A 100 4.74 -12.96 -5.29
N THR A 101 3.67 -12.40 -4.70
CA THR A 101 3.66 -11.89 -3.32
C THR A 101 3.01 -12.86 -2.32
N LEU A 102 2.41 -13.97 -2.82
CA LEU A 102 1.76 -14.97 -1.98
C LEU A 102 2.71 -15.56 -0.92
N LEU A 103 3.99 -15.69 -1.27
CA LEU A 103 5.00 -16.22 -0.36
C LEU A 103 5.28 -15.27 0.81
N ILE A 104 5.22 -13.95 0.57
CA ILE A 104 5.39 -12.93 1.61
C ILE A 104 4.24 -13.02 2.61
N TRP A 105 3.00 -13.16 2.11
CA TRP A 105 1.82 -13.26 2.96
C TRP A 105 1.67 -14.62 3.63
N GLY A 106 2.11 -15.70 2.98
CA GLY A 106 2.03 -17.07 3.49
C GLY A 106 3.17 -17.46 4.44
N ALA A 107 4.35 -16.85 4.31
CA ALA A 107 5.53 -17.20 5.09
C ALA A 107 5.31 -17.20 6.62
N PRO A 108 4.68 -16.18 7.24
CA PRO A 108 4.48 -16.18 8.69
C PRO A 108 3.61 -17.35 9.16
N PHE A 109 2.60 -17.74 8.40
CA PHE A 109 1.75 -18.89 8.73
C PHE A 109 2.50 -20.20 8.60
N LEU A 110 3.34 -20.34 7.57
CA LEU A 110 4.16 -21.52 7.34
C LEU A 110 5.18 -21.71 8.47
N VAL A 111 5.84 -20.64 8.91
CA VAL A 111 6.77 -20.65 10.04
C VAL A 111 6.05 -21.03 11.34
N LEU A 112 4.87 -20.47 11.58
CA LEU A 112 4.07 -20.76 12.77
C LEU A 112 3.67 -22.25 12.81
N VAL A 113 3.09 -22.78 11.74
CA VAL A 113 2.66 -24.17 11.65
C VAL A 113 3.85 -25.14 11.80
N SER A 114 4.97 -24.86 11.13
CA SER A 114 6.17 -25.69 11.27
C SER A 114 6.75 -25.64 12.68
N GLY A 115 6.80 -24.45 13.30
CA GLY A 115 7.27 -24.28 14.68
C GLY A 115 6.43 -25.08 15.68
N VAL A 116 5.09 -24.96 15.60
CA VAL A 116 4.17 -25.74 16.43
C VAL A 116 4.37 -27.25 16.21
N GLY A 117 4.50 -27.69 14.97
CA GLY A 117 4.76 -29.08 14.62
C GLY A 117 6.05 -29.64 15.23
N ILE A 118 7.12 -28.85 15.19
CA ILE A 118 8.42 -29.23 15.80
C ILE A 118 8.29 -29.34 17.32
N ILE A 119 7.69 -28.33 17.97
CA ILE A 119 7.50 -28.35 19.43
C ILE A 119 6.65 -29.55 19.85
N TYR A 120 5.56 -29.80 19.16
CA TYR A 120 4.69 -30.95 19.41
C TYR A 120 5.47 -32.28 19.27
N GLY A 121 6.28 -32.41 18.23
CA GLY A 121 7.13 -33.57 18.00
C GLY A 121 8.14 -33.80 19.13
N ILE A 122 8.80 -32.71 19.59
CA ILE A 122 9.75 -32.78 20.71
C ILE A 122 9.06 -33.17 22.01
N VAL A 123 7.95 -32.54 22.35
CA VAL A 123 7.18 -32.84 23.57
C VAL A 123 6.72 -34.29 23.56
N ARG A 124 6.13 -34.76 22.46
CA ARG A 124 5.66 -36.13 22.32
C ARG A 124 6.80 -37.15 22.41
N ARG A 125 7.97 -36.81 21.90
CA ARG A 125 9.16 -37.69 22.01
C ARG A 125 9.71 -37.77 23.44
N ARG A 126 9.77 -36.62 24.12
CA ARG A 126 10.21 -36.55 25.52
C ARG A 126 9.25 -37.25 26.50
N SER A 127 7.94 -37.12 26.28
CA SER A 127 6.95 -37.77 27.15
C SER A 127 6.97 -39.30 27.03
N LYS A 128 7.63 -39.86 26.01
CA LYS A 128 7.80 -41.33 25.85
C LYS A 128 9.13 -41.84 26.35
N MET A 129 10.07 -40.96 26.76
CA MET A 129 11.31 -41.40 27.39
C MET A 129 11.02 -41.81 28.82
N PRO A 130 11.45 -43.01 29.27
CA PRO A 130 11.40 -43.36 30.69
C PRO A 130 12.22 -42.33 31.46
N LEU A 131 11.69 -41.93 32.63
CA LEU A 131 12.51 -41.20 33.59
C LEU A 131 13.50 -42.22 34.12
N ASP A 132 14.75 -42.16 33.62
CA ASP A 132 15.83 -42.91 34.26
C ASP A 132 15.94 -42.35 35.69
N ASP A 133 15.62 -43.20 36.67
CA ASP A 133 15.84 -42.89 38.09
C ASP A 133 17.36 -42.64 38.25
N GLU A 134 17.73 -41.38 38.30
CA GLU A 134 19.11 -40.98 38.62
C GLU A 134 19.37 -41.45 40.05
N PRO A 135 20.35 -42.34 40.26
CA PRO A 135 20.64 -42.85 41.62
C PRO A 135 21.04 -41.65 42.46
N ALA A 136 20.37 -41.51 43.61
CA ALA A 136 20.62 -40.41 44.55
C ALA A 136 22.09 -40.33 44.90
N PRO A 137 22.75 -39.17 44.79
CA PRO A 137 24.15 -39.00 45.16
C PRO A 137 24.25 -39.15 46.69
N GLY A 138 24.73 -40.31 47.17
CA GLY A 138 25.05 -40.47 48.58
C GLY A 138 24.61 -41.75 49.25
N SER A 139 25.00 -42.92 48.75
CA SER A 139 25.05 -44.15 49.56
C SER A 139 26.44 -44.76 49.50
N ASN A 140 27.34 -44.21 50.28
CA ASN A 140 28.55 -44.89 50.76
C ASN A 140 28.61 -44.73 52.25
#